data_3938ad27db052d9e212c9eb929cd0b87
#
_entry.id   3938ad27db052d9e212c9eb929cd0b87
#
_cell.length_a   1.000
_cell.length_b   1.000
_cell.length_c   1.000
_cell.angle_alpha   90.00
_cell.angle_beta   90.00
_cell.angle_gamma   90.00
#
_symmetry.space_group_name_H-M   'P 1'
#
loop_
_entity.id
_entity.type
_entity.pdbx_description
1 polymer ?
#
loop_
_entity_poly.entity_id
_entity_poly.type
_entity_poly.pdbx_seq_one_letter_code
_entity_poly.pdbx_strand_id
1 'polypeptide(L)'
;MEVSYGKEPFDLRLMCLRLCRNLWKILAVTVVGTLLFGGGYYVKNVVLQPDPGYAASSTYKVEYKENPNAAGAYYINEATWNTMIHTGEFLDGVEKHLQEAVERGDNGASEALSLGRDQWIADLSATLPSDFSVPVTQAATQDPEMSIALAHAVEDTMCDEFAESIVEIDPIKVLDH
;
A
#
# COMPACT_ATOMS: atom_id res chain seq x y z
N MET A 1 55.79 -38.12 -27.64
CA MET A 1 56.01 -37.35 -26.39
C MET A 1 54.67 -37.24 -25.68
N GLU A 2 54.39 -38.16 -24.76
CA GLU A 2 53.22 -38.13 -23.91
C GLU A 2 53.51 -37.21 -22.71
N VAL A 3 52.84 -36.11 -22.62
CA VAL A 3 52.87 -35.24 -21.44
C VAL A 3 51.97 -35.89 -20.39
N SER A 4 52.57 -36.65 -19.49
CA SER A 4 51.90 -37.18 -18.32
C SER A 4 51.60 -36.05 -17.38
N TYR A 5 50.32 -35.59 -17.37
CA TYR A 5 49.79 -34.74 -16.33
C TYR A 5 49.70 -35.56 -15.03
N GLY A 6 50.74 -35.49 -14.22
CA GLY A 6 50.74 -36.05 -12.88
C GLY A 6 49.61 -35.38 -12.07
N LYS A 7 48.57 -36.16 -11.79
CA LYS A 7 47.58 -35.80 -10.79
C LYS A 7 48.28 -35.78 -9.43
N GLU A 8 48.71 -34.61 -8.99
CA GLU A 8 49.17 -34.47 -7.61
C GLU A 8 48.03 -34.93 -6.68
N PRO A 9 48.31 -35.87 -5.76
CA PRO A 9 47.29 -36.34 -4.83
C PRO A 9 46.78 -35.14 -4.01
N PHE A 10 45.47 -34.93 -4.02
CA PHE A 10 44.82 -33.89 -3.26
C PHE A 10 45.07 -34.10 -1.76
N ASP A 11 46.02 -33.34 -1.20
CA ASP A 11 46.41 -33.46 0.21
C ASP A 11 45.50 -32.66 1.08
N LEU A 12 44.42 -33.30 1.56
CA LEU A 12 43.46 -32.77 2.51
C LEU A 12 44.12 -32.14 3.76
N ARG A 13 45.22 -32.72 4.22
CA ARG A 13 45.93 -32.28 5.42
C ARG A 13 46.59 -30.90 5.21
N LEU A 14 47.24 -30.73 4.06
CA LEU A 14 47.86 -29.46 3.66
C LEU A 14 46.80 -28.38 3.45
N MET A 15 45.66 -28.75 2.88
CA MET A 15 44.55 -27.84 2.70
C MET A 15 43.96 -27.37 4.06
N CYS A 16 43.69 -28.29 4.99
CA CYS A 16 43.25 -27.96 6.34
C CYS A 16 44.23 -27.05 7.09
N LEU A 17 45.53 -27.35 7.01
CA LEU A 17 46.56 -26.52 7.65
C LEU A 17 46.60 -25.06 7.07
N ARG A 18 46.46 -24.93 5.75
CA ARG A 18 46.36 -23.62 5.09
C ARG A 18 45.09 -22.90 5.46
N LEU A 19 43.97 -23.62 5.56
CA LEU A 19 42.68 -23.06 5.99
C LEU A 19 42.76 -22.55 7.44
N CYS A 20 43.28 -23.39 8.35
CA CYS A 20 43.46 -23.00 9.76
C CYS A 20 44.39 -21.76 9.94
N ARG A 21 45.49 -21.71 9.16
CA ARG A 21 46.41 -20.57 9.19
C ARG A 21 45.80 -19.28 8.67
N ASN A 22 44.82 -19.39 7.75
CA ASN A 22 44.10 -18.24 7.20
C ASN A 22 42.72 -18.00 7.82
N LEU A 23 42.32 -18.79 8.83
CA LEU A 23 41.04 -18.73 9.49
C LEU A 23 40.72 -17.30 10.02
N TRP A 24 41.75 -16.65 10.58
CA TRP A 24 41.63 -15.26 11.03
C TRP A 24 41.25 -14.29 9.89
N LYS A 25 41.82 -14.46 8.71
CA LYS A 25 41.49 -13.61 7.54
C LYS A 25 40.08 -13.86 7.06
N ILE A 26 39.65 -15.13 7.02
CA ILE A 26 38.30 -15.51 6.66
C ILE A 26 37.31 -14.90 7.66
N LEU A 27 37.59 -15.03 8.94
CA LEU A 27 36.77 -14.48 10.02
C LEU A 27 36.68 -12.95 9.93
N ALA A 28 37.79 -12.27 9.68
CA ALA A 28 37.81 -10.82 9.50
C ALA A 28 36.97 -10.38 8.28
N VAL A 29 37.09 -11.04 7.14
CA VAL A 29 36.29 -10.74 5.94
C VAL A 29 34.81 -11.00 6.18
N THR A 30 34.46 -12.08 6.88
CA THR A 30 33.07 -12.40 7.22
C THR A 30 32.48 -11.33 8.16
N VAL A 31 33.21 -10.93 9.20
CA VAL A 31 32.73 -9.87 10.13
C VAL A 31 32.53 -8.55 9.41
N VAL A 32 33.49 -8.13 8.59
CA VAL A 32 33.39 -6.89 7.80
C VAL A 32 32.21 -6.98 6.81
N GLY A 33 32.09 -8.10 6.11
CA GLY A 33 30.97 -8.35 5.19
C GLY A 33 29.61 -8.27 5.90
N THR A 34 29.49 -8.94 7.06
CA THR A 34 28.24 -8.92 7.85
C THR A 34 27.91 -7.50 8.34
N LEU A 35 28.91 -6.74 8.78
CA LEU A 35 28.69 -5.36 9.22
C LEU A 35 28.29 -4.44 8.07
N LEU A 36 28.90 -4.58 6.90
CA LEU A 36 28.56 -3.75 5.73
C LEU A 36 27.20 -4.10 5.17
N PHE A 37 26.94 -5.39 4.92
CA PHE A 37 25.66 -5.81 4.33
C PHE A 37 24.51 -5.79 5.34
N GLY A 38 24.73 -6.31 6.56
CA GLY A 38 23.74 -6.31 7.62
C GLY A 38 23.45 -4.90 8.15
N GLY A 39 24.48 -4.09 8.35
CA GLY A 39 24.33 -2.69 8.74
C GLY A 39 23.67 -1.86 7.65
N GLY A 40 24.06 -2.03 6.39
CA GLY A 40 23.43 -1.38 5.25
C GLY A 40 21.96 -1.77 5.08
N TYR A 41 21.64 -3.05 5.25
CA TYR A 41 20.25 -3.53 5.25
C TYR A 41 19.43 -2.94 6.40
N TYR A 42 20.00 -2.92 7.62
CA TYR A 42 19.35 -2.33 8.80
C TYR A 42 19.07 -0.84 8.60
N VAL A 43 20.07 -0.07 8.16
CA VAL A 43 19.90 1.36 7.89
C VAL A 43 18.82 1.59 6.83
N LYS A 44 18.85 0.82 5.74
CA LYS A 44 17.84 0.96 4.66
C LYS A 44 16.43 0.63 5.14
N ASN A 45 16.23 -0.48 5.88
CA ASN A 45 14.90 -1.01 6.16
C ASN A 45 14.37 -0.65 7.55
N VAL A 46 15.19 -0.08 8.44
CA VAL A 46 14.74 0.31 9.78
C VAL A 46 14.91 1.81 10.02
N VAL A 47 16.02 2.39 9.53
CA VAL A 47 16.30 3.82 9.80
C VAL A 47 15.77 4.73 8.70
N LEU A 48 15.83 4.26 7.42
CA LEU A 48 15.39 5.03 6.26
C LEU A 48 14.00 4.59 5.74
N GLN A 49 13.41 3.55 6.34
CA GLN A 49 12.02 3.23 6.02
C GLN A 49 11.14 4.34 6.62
N PRO A 50 10.25 4.95 5.82
CA PRO A 50 9.23 5.80 6.40
C PRO A 50 8.46 4.99 7.44
N ASP A 51 8.04 5.64 8.52
CA ASP A 51 7.19 5.01 9.54
C ASP A 51 6.06 4.24 8.84
N PRO A 52 5.70 3.04 9.33
CA PRO A 52 4.62 2.28 8.77
C PRO A 52 3.37 3.17 8.78
N GLY A 53 2.90 3.54 7.58
CA GLY A 53 1.70 4.35 7.44
C GLY A 53 0.51 3.61 8.05
N TYR A 54 -0.43 4.35 8.58
CA TYR A 54 -1.70 3.83 9.04
C TYR A 54 -2.67 3.80 7.87
N ALA A 55 -3.43 2.72 7.74
CA ALA A 55 -4.41 2.55 6.69
C ALA A 55 -5.78 2.27 7.30
N ALA A 56 -6.74 3.14 7.03
CA ALA A 56 -8.15 2.89 7.29
C ALA A 56 -8.83 2.50 5.99
N SER A 57 -9.74 1.51 6.03
CA SER A 57 -10.42 1.01 4.84
C SER A 57 -11.89 0.78 5.10
N SER A 58 -12.72 1.10 4.12
CA SER A 58 -14.15 0.82 4.13
C SER A 58 -14.51 -0.12 2.99
N THR A 59 -15.36 -1.12 3.29
CA THR A 59 -15.81 -2.12 2.32
C THR A 59 -17.28 -1.87 1.99
N TYR A 60 -17.59 -1.81 0.71
CA TYR A 60 -18.94 -1.48 0.24
C TYR A 60 -19.57 -2.66 -0.49
N LYS A 61 -20.89 -2.71 -0.49
CA LYS A 61 -21.68 -3.55 -1.36
C LYS A 61 -22.33 -2.68 -2.43
N VAL A 62 -22.07 -2.99 -3.69
CA VAL A 62 -22.66 -2.34 -4.84
C VAL A 62 -23.63 -3.30 -5.53
N GLU A 63 -24.88 -2.90 -5.65
CA GLU A 63 -25.89 -3.66 -6.39
C GLU A 63 -26.10 -2.96 -7.74
N TYR A 64 -25.79 -3.67 -8.83
CA TYR A 64 -26.00 -3.14 -10.18
C TYR A 64 -27.44 -3.30 -10.60
N LYS A 65 -28.03 -2.24 -11.14
CA LYS A 65 -29.37 -2.31 -11.74
C LYS A 65 -29.36 -3.28 -12.92
N GLU A 66 -30.34 -4.14 -13.00
CA GLU A 66 -30.51 -5.03 -14.16
C GLU A 66 -30.64 -4.17 -15.43
N ASN A 67 -29.57 -4.13 -16.21
CA ASN A 67 -29.56 -3.50 -17.51
C ASN A 67 -29.73 -4.59 -18.57
N PRO A 68 -30.79 -4.59 -19.40
CA PRO A 68 -30.95 -5.54 -20.50
C PRO A 68 -29.80 -5.44 -21.52
N ASN A 69 -29.01 -4.39 -21.51
CA ASN A 69 -27.77 -4.22 -22.27
C ASN A 69 -26.52 -4.42 -21.39
N ALA A 70 -26.47 -5.50 -20.65
CA ALA A 70 -25.45 -5.84 -19.62
C ALA A 70 -23.96 -5.74 -20.04
N ALA A 71 -23.66 -5.21 -21.22
CA ALA A 71 -22.31 -4.88 -21.67
C ALA A 71 -21.66 -3.73 -20.86
N GLY A 72 -22.43 -2.88 -20.18
CA GLY A 72 -21.93 -1.74 -19.41
C GLY A 72 -21.29 -2.15 -18.07
N ALA A 73 -21.89 -3.08 -17.34
CA ALA A 73 -21.41 -3.48 -16.01
C ALA A 73 -20.00 -4.10 -16.01
N TYR A 74 -19.55 -4.63 -17.13
CA TYR A 74 -18.22 -5.21 -17.28
C TYR A 74 -17.08 -4.17 -17.34
N TYR A 75 -17.39 -2.89 -17.47
CA TYR A 75 -16.38 -1.82 -17.53
C TYR A 75 -16.03 -1.25 -16.16
N ILE A 76 -16.80 -1.55 -15.10
CA ILE A 76 -16.49 -1.08 -13.74
C ILE A 76 -15.50 -2.08 -13.12
N ASN A 77 -14.23 -1.77 -13.27
CA ASN A 77 -13.11 -2.52 -12.73
C ASN A 77 -12.36 -1.66 -11.70
N GLU A 78 -11.31 -2.22 -11.08
CA GLU A 78 -10.49 -1.53 -10.09
C GLU A 78 -9.96 -0.18 -10.61
N ALA A 79 -9.46 -0.13 -11.86
CA ALA A 79 -8.95 1.11 -12.44
C ALA A 79 -10.06 2.16 -12.59
N THR A 80 -11.28 1.74 -12.91
CA THR A 80 -12.44 2.62 -12.98
C THR A 80 -12.76 3.19 -11.60
N TRP A 81 -12.89 2.34 -10.58
CA TRP A 81 -13.14 2.78 -9.20
C TRP A 81 -12.05 3.75 -8.72
N ASN A 82 -10.79 3.38 -8.94
CA ASN A 82 -9.69 4.25 -8.56
C ASN A 82 -9.70 5.60 -9.30
N THR A 83 -10.11 5.61 -10.58
CA THR A 83 -10.28 6.86 -11.31
C THR A 83 -11.44 7.69 -10.76
N MET A 84 -12.54 7.05 -10.40
CA MET A 84 -13.76 7.71 -9.92
C MET A 84 -13.53 8.44 -8.59
N ILE A 85 -12.84 7.81 -7.64
CA ILE A 85 -12.50 8.46 -6.35
C ILE A 85 -11.50 9.62 -6.49
N HIS A 86 -10.86 9.77 -7.65
CA HIS A 86 -9.96 10.87 -7.95
C HIS A 86 -10.58 11.95 -8.84
N THR A 87 -11.90 11.87 -9.12
CA THR A 87 -12.60 12.95 -9.84
C THR A 87 -12.74 14.19 -8.96
N GLY A 88 -12.76 15.36 -9.59
CA GLY A 88 -12.92 16.62 -8.87
C GLY A 88 -14.20 16.66 -8.04
N GLU A 89 -15.31 16.18 -8.60
CA GLU A 89 -16.63 16.12 -7.94
C GLU A 89 -16.58 15.22 -6.68
N PHE A 90 -15.98 14.03 -6.77
CA PHE A 90 -15.81 13.15 -5.62
C PHE A 90 -14.95 13.79 -4.52
N LEU A 91 -13.83 14.39 -4.91
CA LEU A 91 -12.91 15.03 -3.97
C LEU A 91 -13.51 16.28 -3.32
N ASP A 92 -14.40 16.99 -4.02
CA ASP A 92 -15.18 18.10 -3.44
C ASP A 92 -16.15 17.60 -2.35
N GLY A 93 -16.78 16.43 -2.57
CA GLY A 93 -17.59 15.75 -1.56
C GLY A 93 -16.76 15.33 -0.34
N VAL A 94 -15.60 14.71 -0.54
CA VAL A 94 -14.71 14.34 0.57
C VAL A 94 -14.29 15.57 1.38
N GLU A 95 -13.94 16.67 0.72
CA GLU A 95 -13.55 17.90 1.40
C GLU A 95 -14.71 18.52 2.21
N LYS A 96 -15.94 18.47 1.69
CA LYS A 96 -17.15 18.89 2.40
C LYS A 96 -17.36 18.06 3.68
N HIS A 97 -17.28 16.72 3.59
CA HIS A 97 -17.46 15.86 4.76
C HIS A 97 -16.33 16.02 5.79
N LEU A 98 -15.09 16.29 5.35
CA LEU A 98 -14.01 16.68 6.25
C LEU A 98 -14.31 18.00 6.97
N GLN A 99 -14.86 18.99 6.28
CA GLN A 99 -15.27 20.27 6.91
C GLN A 99 -16.36 20.06 7.96
N GLU A 100 -17.37 19.25 7.65
CA GLU A 100 -18.41 18.87 8.60
C GLU A 100 -17.85 18.10 9.82
N ALA A 101 -16.84 17.25 9.62
CA ALA A 101 -16.13 16.54 10.69
C ALA A 101 -15.35 17.51 11.58
N VAL A 102 -14.70 18.51 11.02
CA VAL A 102 -14.03 19.59 11.80
C VAL A 102 -15.02 20.36 12.66
N GLU A 103 -16.22 20.66 12.14
CA GLU A 103 -17.27 21.32 12.92
C GLU A 103 -17.74 20.46 14.11
N ARG A 104 -17.63 19.13 13.99
CA ARG A 104 -17.89 18.18 15.08
C ARG A 104 -16.69 17.99 16.03
N GLY A 105 -15.54 18.65 15.75
CA GLY A 105 -14.34 18.63 16.58
C GLY A 105 -13.37 17.48 16.26
N ASP A 106 -13.39 16.95 15.04
CA ASP A 106 -12.47 15.91 14.59
C ASP A 106 -11.09 16.48 14.27
N ASN A 107 -10.07 16.03 15.00
CA ASN A 107 -8.69 16.49 14.83
C ASN A 107 -8.06 15.97 13.54
N GLY A 108 -8.31 14.71 13.18
CA GLY A 108 -7.79 14.09 11.96
C GLY A 108 -8.30 14.79 10.71
N ALA A 109 -9.60 15.17 10.70
CA ALA A 109 -10.18 15.97 9.63
C ALA A 109 -9.57 17.37 9.53
N SER A 110 -9.29 18.02 10.69
CA SER A 110 -8.62 19.31 10.74
C SER A 110 -7.20 19.23 10.16
N GLU A 111 -6.47 18.16 10.45
CA GLU A 111 -5.15 17.92 9.91
C GLU A 111 -5.18 17.68 8.40
N ALA A 112 -6.09 16.83 7.91
CA ALA A 112 -6.28 16.56 6.49
C ALA A 112 -6.55 17.87 5.71
N LEU A 113 -7.46 18.72 6.19
CA LEU A 113 -7.75 20.01 5.56
C LEU A 113 -6.56 20.97 5.62
N SER A 114 -5.76 20.95 6.70
CA SER A 114 -4.58 21.80 6.84
C SER A 114 -3.46 21.44 5.86
N LEU A 115 -3.29 20.17 5.55
CA LEU A 115 -2.34 19.68 4.56
C LEU A 115 -2.76 20.05 3.12
N GLY A 116 -4.05 20.08 2.87
CA GLY A 116 -4.64 20.38 1.58
C GLY A 116 -4.76 19.16 0.67
N ARG A 117 -5.69 19.26 -0.27
CA ARG A 117 -6.10 18.17 -1.19
C ARG A 117 -4.93 17.49 -1.92
N ASP A 118 -3.98 18.25 -2.44
CA ASP A 118 -2.87 17.73 -3.23
C ASP A 118 -1.96 16.76 -2.46
N GLN A 119 -1.98 16.82 -1.12
CA GLN A 119 -1.17 15.94 -0.29
C GLN A 119 -1.89 14.63 0.04
N TRP A 120 -3.14 14.70 0.49
CA TRP A 120 -3.86 13.48 0.89
C TRP A 120 -4.51 12.73 -0.27
N ILE A 121 -4.65 13.32 -1.46
CA ILE A 121 -5.20 12.62 -2.63
C ILE A 121 -4.38 11.39 -3.03
N ALA A 122 -3.06 11.47 -2.87
CA ALA A 122 -2.16 10.36 -3.18
C ALA A 122 -2.29 9.17 -2.20
N ASP A 123 -2.87 9.42 -1.03
CA ASP A 123 -3.06 8.44 0.04
C ASP A 123 -4.38 7.68 -0.11
N LEU A 124 -5.24 8.08 -1.07
CA LEU A 124 -6.50 7.41 -1.37
C LEU A 124 -6.32 6.34 -2.45
N SER A 125 -6.95 5.20 -2.26
CA SER A 125 -7.01 4.15 -3.27
C SER A 125 -8.32 3.37 -3.21
N ALA A 126 -8.71 2.78 -4.33
CA ALA A 126 -9.85 1.87 -4.42
C ALA A 126 -9.40 0.57 -5.07
N THR A 127 -9.81 -0.56 -4.48
CA THR A 127 -9.48 -1.90 -4.97
C THR A 127 -10.72 -2.78 -5.07
N LEU A 128 -10.63 -3.83 -5.88
CA LEU A 128 -11.65 -4.87 -6.03
C LEU A 128 -11.01 -6.24 -5.72
N PRO A 129 -10.97 -6.66 -4.44
CA PRO A 129 -10.17 -7.82 -4.06
C PRO A 129 -10.63 -9.16 -4.65
N SER A 130 -11.92 -9.38 -4.84
CA SER A 130 -12.43 -10.68 -5.33
C SER A 130 -13.76 -10.64 -6.07
N ASP A 131 -14.58 -9.65 -5.86
CA ASP A 131 -15.92 -9.52 -6.44
C ASP A 131 -16.13 -8.08 -6.90
N PHE A 132 -16.61 -7.91 -8.13
CA PHE A 132 -16.91 -6.59 -8.72
C PHE A 132 -17.99 -5.81 -7.95
N SER A 133 -18.78 -6.50 -7.14
CA SER A 133 -19.80 -5.90 -6.28
C SER A 133 -19.29 -5.46 -4.91
N VAL A 134 -18.01 -5.69 -4.60
CA VAL A 134 -17.42 -5.40 -3.28
C VAL A 134 -16.15 -4.55 -3.43
N PRO A 135 -16.28 -3.26 -3.80
CA PRO A 135 -15.15 -2.36 -3.78
C PRO A 135 -14.70 -2.05 -2.35
N VAL A 136 -13.41 -1.84 -2.19
CA VAL A 136 -12.78 -1.41 -0.94
C VAL A 136 -12.05 -0.11 -1.20
N THR A 137 -12.37 0.93 -0.45
CA THR A 137 -11.58 2.17 -0.42
C THR A 137 -10.61 2.17 0.75
N GLN A 138 -9.47 2.77 0.57
CA GLN A 138 -8.43 2.86 1.59
C GLN A 138 -7.85 4.27 1.61
N ALA A 139 -7.68 4.80 2.83
CA ALA A 139 -6.90 5.99 3.10
C ALA A 139 -5.66 5.61 3.93
N ALA A 140 -4.47 5.85 3.40
CA ALA A 140 -3.21 5.43 4.00
C ALA A 140 -2.31 6.63 4.26
N THR A 141 -2.25 7.12 5.49
CA THR A 141 -1.48 8.30 5.89
C THR A 141 -0.45 7.98 6.97
N GLN A 142 0.35 8.96 7.37
CA GLN A 142 1.31 8.83 8.48
C GLN A 142 0.65 8.99 9.85
N ASP A 143 -0.56 9.54 9.92
CA ASP A 143 -1.32 9.75 11.14
C ASP A 143 -2.59 8.88 11.18
N PRO A 144 -2.82 8.11 12.28
CA PRO A 144 -3.98 7.23 12.40
C PRO A 144 -5.31 7.99 12.45
N GLU A 145 -5.36 9.16 13.12
CA GLU A 145 -6.60 9.93 13.22
C GLU A 145 -6.97 10.52 11.86
N MET A 146 -5.98 11.00 11.10
CA MET A 146 -6.18 11.49 9.75
C MET A 146 -6.61 10.37 8.78
N SER A 147 -6.03 9.16 8.89
CA SER A 147 -6.44 8.02 8.06
C SER A 147 -7.90 7.64 8.29
N ILE A 148 -8.35 7.64 9.54
CA ILE A 148 -9.73 7.35 9.91
C ILE A 148 -10.67 8.46 9.42
N ALA A 149 -10.33 9.72 9.63
CA ALA A 149 -11.15 10.84 9.18
C ALA A 149 -11.31 10.87 7.66
N LEU A 150 -10.24 10.61 6.91
CA LEU A 150 -10.30 10.49 5.44
C LEU A 150 -11.14 9.30 5.00
N ALA A 151 -11.01 8.14 5.66
CA ALA A 151 -11.81 6.95 5.32
C ALA A 151 -13.30 7.21 5.54
N HIS A 152 -13.69 7.86 6.65
CA HIS A 152 -15.08 8.25 6.90
C HIS A 152 -15.59 9.27 5.90
N ALA A 153 -14.81 10.30 5.56
CA ALA A 153 -15.21 11.28 4.57
C ALA A 153 -15.40 10.68 3.17
N VAL A 154 -14.54 9.72 2.78
CA VAL A 154 -14.68 8.93 1.55
C VAL A 154 -15.94 8.07 1.61
N GLU A 155 -16.23 7.44 2.75
CA GLU A 155 -17.42 6.62 2.97
C GLU A 155 -18.71 7.42 2.84
N ASP A 156 -18.79 8.57 3.52
CA ASP A 156 -19.94 9.46 3.44
C ASP A 156 -20.16 9.94 2.00
N THR A 157 -19.09 10.35 1.31
CA THR A 157 -19.16 10.76 -0.10
C THR A 157 -19.64 9.62 -1.02
N MET A 158 -19.13 8.40 -0.81
CA MET A 158 -19.55 7.22 -1.59
C MET A 158 -21.04 6.91 -1.40
N CYS A 159 -21.55 7.05 -0.18
CA CYS A 159 -22.94 6.69 0.15
C CYS A 159 -23.95 7.77 -0.21
N ASP A 160 -23.60 9.03 0.01
CA ASP A 160 -24.57 10.14 -0.09
C ASP A 160 -24.63 10.71 -1.51
N GLU A 161 -23.49 11.08 -2.08
CA GLU A 161 -23.49 11.88 -3.32
C GLU A 161 -23.14 11.03 -4.55
N PHE A 162 -22.21 10.11 -4.37
CA PHE A 162 -21.64 9.39 -5.52
C PHE A 162 -22.54 8.27 -6.03
N ALA A 163 -23.29 7.63 -5.14
CA ALA A 163 -24.23 6.58 -5.51
C ALA A 163 -25.35 7.08 -6.44
N GLU A 164 -25.75 8.35 -6.29
CA GLU A 164 -26.78 8.96 -7.13
C GLU A 164 -26.26 9.34 -8.53
N SER A 165 -24.96 9.61 -8.66
CA SER A 165 -24.34 10.03 -9.92
C SER A 165 -24.13 8.86 -10.89
N ILE A 166 -24.09 7.61 -10.38
CA ILE A 166 -23.90 6.41 -11.20
C ILE A 166 -25.27 5.78 -11.53
N VAL A 167 -25.76 6.03 -12.71
CA VAL A 167 -27.09 5.59 -13.18
C VAL A 167 -27.27 4.07 -13.12
N GLU A 168 -26.20 3.29 -13.12
CA GLU A 168 -26.18 1.82 -13.25
C GLU A 168 -26.12 1.08 -11.94
N ILE A 169 -26.01 1.78 -10.82
CA ILE A 169 -25.96 1.17 -9.48
C ILE A 169 -27.08 1.65 -8.58
N ASP A 170 -27.46 0.79 -7.64
CA ASP A 170 -28.34 1.15 -6.53
C ASP A 170 -27.53 1.82 -5.41
N PRO A 171 -28.18 2.43 -4.40
CA PRO A 171 -27.48 3.06 -3.31
C PRO A 171 -26.42 2.14 -2.67
N ILE A 172 -25.21 2.66 -2.56
CA ILE A 172 -24.06 1.94 -1.99
C ILE A 172 -24.27 1.74 -0.49
N LYS A 173 -23.93 0.54 -0.01
CA LYS A 173 -24.02 0.19 1.42
C LYS A 173 -22.66 -0.19 1.95
N VAL A 174 -22.29 0.38 3.09
CA VAL A 174 -21.09 -0.03 3.82
C VAL A 174 -21.32 -1.40 4.43
N LEU A 175 -20.34 -2.29 4.27
CA LEU A 175 -20.36 -3.63 4.85
C LEU A 175 -19.51 -3.70 6.11
N ASP A 176 -18.35 -3.01 6.11
CA ASP A 176 -17.38 -3.05 7.20
C ASP A 176 -16.45 -1.82 7.11
N HIS A 177 -15.93 -1.39 8.28
CA HIS A 177 -14.99 -0.28 8.42
C HIS A 177 -13.66 -0.74 9.03
#